data_da925929b498b652aa21748586abb745
#
_entry.id   da925929b498b652aa21748586abb745
#
_cell.length_a   1.000
_cell.length_b   1.000
_cell.length_c   1.000
_cell.angle_alpha   90.00
_cell.angle_beta   90.00
_cell.angle_gamma   90.00
#
_symmetry.space_group_name_H-M   'P 1'
#
loop_
_entity.id
_entity.type
_entity.pdbx_description
1 polymer ?
#
loop_
_entity_poly.entity_id
_entity_poly.type
_entity_poly.pdbx_seq_one_letter_code
_entity_poly.pdbx_strand_id
1 'polypeptide(L)'
;PIRISADFGTHQEVILTGYVMKLTPEYPGNAAEAKLTLEVQDEGAALGREQMRRVWGEDQPMADLDILNELVSAVDISADPLSGSGQSSRSLSQEGTPIQFLRERAKANGYELIFREGQVYFGPKRLDGEAQAPILVYAGKDTNCRNFTMADAADTPDQVRADLAPREEGSTPEQITVTPGEPMLGTTAAAAEGADLGTPSVWRVGAEGDETTEERTARAQALVDEHAFKLRGSGELDGSIYGHVLLPGGLVSIDGPGSRYGGLYYVDKVAHAFNPEGYTQTFEVMRNATGESDSPSSPLSAASSALSGLF
;
A
#
# COMPACT_ATOMS: atom_id res chain seq x y z
N PRO A 1 -21.95 11.68 -5.63
CA PRO A 1 -20.63 11.25 -6.08
C PRO A 1 -19.89 12.41 -6.75
N ILE A 2 -18.58 12.37 -6.70
CA ILE A 2 -17.68 13.29 -7.39
C ILE A 2 -16.53 12.51 -8.00
N ARG A 3 -16.00 12.98 -9.14
CA ARG A 3 -14.82 12.45 -9.80
C ARG A 3 -13.82 13.59 -9.99
N ILE A 4 -12.59 13.38 -9.56
CA ILE A 4 -11.48 14.33 -9.72
C ILE A 4 -10.50 13.69 -10.69
N SER A 5 -10.16 14.41 -11.76
CA SER A 5 -9.26 13.95 -12.82
C SER A 5 -8.22 15.02 -13.12
N ALA A 6 -7.00 14.61 -13.48
CA ALA A 6 -6.00 15.45 -14.09
C ALA A 6 -6.18 15.41 -15.63
N ASP A 7 -6.11 16.57 -16.27
CA ASP A 7 -6.16 16.71 -17.72
C ASP A 7 -4.79 17.14 -18.23
N PHE A 8 -4.16 16.28 -19.02
CA PHE A 8 -2.84 16.50 -19.62
C PHE A 8 -2.93 17.04 -21.06
N GLY A 9 -4.15 17.36 -21.52
CA GLY A 9 -4.40 17.87 -22.88
C GLY A 9 -4.49 16.78 -23.94
N THR A 10 -3.71 15.73 -23.85
CA THR A 10 -3.74 14.56 -24.73
C THR A 10 -4.60 13.41 -24.19
N HIS A 11 -4.72 13.34 -22.87
CA HIS A 11 -5.50 12.33 -22.15
C HIS A 11 -5.89 12.86 -20.76
N GLN A 12 -6.82 12.16 -20.10
CA GLN A 12 -7.25 12.43 -18.74
C GLN A 12 -7.09 11.19 -17.89
N GLU A 13 -6.63 11.38 -16.67
CA GLU A 13 -6.48 10.30 -15.68
C GLU A 13 -7.21 10.64 -14.40
N VAL A 14 -7.85 9.64 -13.78
CA VAL A 14 -8.63 9.78 -12.56
C VAL A 14 -7.70 9.75 -11.35
N ILE A 15 -7.85 10.75 -10.49
CA ILE A 15 -7.15 10.80 -9.20
C ILE A 15 -8.01 10.16 -8.11
N LEU A 16 -9.31 10.51 -8.07
CA LEU A 16 -10.23 10.09 -7.03
C LEU A 16 -11.66 10.06 -7.54
N THR A 17 -12.38 9.01 -7.17
CA THR A 17 -13.84 8.94 -7.19
C THR A 17 -14.35 8.83 -5.75
N GLY A 18 -15.53 9.37 -5.46
CA GLY A 18 -16.05 9.31 -4.09
C GLY A 18 -17.19 10.29 -3.81
N TYR A 19 -17.26 10.74 -2.57
CA TYR A 19 -18.37 11.56 -2.05
C TYR A 19 -17.87 12.82 -1.36
N VAL A 20 -18.63 13.94 -1.54
CA VAL A 20 -18.41 15.16 -0.78
C VAL A 20 -18.92 14.92 0.64
N MET A 21 -18.02 14.96 1.61
CA MET A 21 -18.31 14.73 3.02
C MET A 21 -18.57 16.03 3.76
N LYS A 22 -17.92 17.11 3.33
CA LYS A 22 -18.10 18.44 3.94
C LYS A 22 -18.00 19.53 2.89
N LEU A 23 -18.80 20.55 3.06
CA LEU A 23 -18.88 21.73 2.23
C LEU A 23 -18.76 22.96 3.13
N THR A 24 -17.71 23.75 2.93
CA THR A 24 -17.44 24.93 3.76
C THR A 24 -17.33 26.17 2.88
N PRO A 25 -18.40 26.97 2.76
CA PRO A 25 -18.35 28.26 2.07
C PRO A 25 -17.74 29.32 2.99
N GLU A 26 -16.90 30.18 2.44
CA GLU A 26 -16.33 31.33 3.12
C GLU A 26 -16.75 32.61 2.40
N TYR A 27 -17.28 33.57 3.17
CA TYR A 27 -17.80 34.87 2.67
C TYR A 27 -17.02 36.02 3.31
N PRO A 28 -15.81 36.36 2.83
CA PRO A 28 -15.05 37.49 3.30
C PRO A 28 -15.74 38.81 2.90
N GLY A 29 -15.30 39.93 3.51
CA GLY A 29 -15.86 41.26 3.20
C GLY A 29 -15.70 41.68 1.74
N ASN A 30 -14.74 41.13 1.04
CA ASN A 30 -14.60 41.27 -0.42
C ASN A 30 -15.18 40.03 -1.12
N ALA A 31 -16.25 40.20 -1.88
CA ALA A 31 -16.94 39.13 -2.57
C ALA A 31 -16.06 38.39 -3.60
N ALA A 32 -15.02 39.04 -4.15
CA ALA A 32 -14.05 38.38 -5.06
C ALA A 32 -13.15 37.34 -4.39
N GLU A 33 -13.08 37.38 -3.05
CA GLU A 33 -12.30 36.42 -2.25
C GLU A 33 -13.16 35.28 -1.69
N ALA A 34 -14.46 35.25 -2.03
CA ALA A 34 -15.34 34.18 -1.62
C ALA A 34 -14.84 32.84 -2.18
N LYS A 35 -14.77 31.83 -1.33
CA LYS A 35 -14.34 30.50 -1.72
C LYS A 35 -15.22 29.41 -1.14
N LEU A 36 -15.22 28.26 -1.80
CA LEU A 36 -15.90 27.06 -1.37
C LEU A 36 -14.88 25.94 -1.22
N THR A 37 -14.73 25.42 -0.02
CA THR A 37 -13.91 24.23 0.25
C THR A 37 -14.78 22.99 0.30
N LEU A 38 -14.39 21.96 -0.45
CA LEU A 38 -15.00 20.64 -0.46
C LEU A 38 -14.03 19.63 0.15
N GLU A 39 -14.48 18.87 1.14
CA GLU A 39 -13.78 17.69 1.63
C GLU A 39 -14.41 16.46 0.97
N VAL A 40 -13.59 15.68 0.27
CA VAL A 40 -14.02 14.49 -0.48
C VAL A 40 -13.34 13.26 0.09
N GLN A 41 -14.07 12.16 0.20
CA GLN A 41 -13.52 10.85 0.53
C GLN A 41 -13.86 9.86 -0.59
N ASP A 42 -13.07 8.78 -0.69
CA ASP A 42 -13.31 7.70 -1.63
C ASP A 42 -14.67 6.99 -1.41
N GLU A 43 -14.96 6.00 -2.23
CA GLU A 43 -16.23 5.26 -2.13
C GLU A 43 -16.39 4.54 -0.80
N GLY A 44 -15.31 4.22 -0.08
CA GLY A 44 -15.35 3.62 1.25
C GLY A 44 -16.12 4.46 2.29
N ALA A 45 -16.28 5.77 2.03
CA ALA A 45 -17.11 6.66 2.86
C ALA A 45 -18.56 6.18 2.97
N ALA A 46 -19.10 5.49 1.96
CA ALA A 46 -20.45 4.93 1.99
C ALA A 46 -20.59 3.89 3.10
N LEU A 47 -19.54 3.11 3.36
CA LEU A 47 -19.48 2.08 4.40
C LEU A 47 -19.27 2.64 5.82
N GLY A 48 -19.05 3.93 5.95
CA GLY A 48 -18.87 4.63 7.23
C GLY A 48 -20.14 5.25 7.80
N ARG A 49 -21.29 5.11 7.14
CA ARG A 49 -22.50 5.88 7.47
C ARG A 49 -23.38 5.25 8.56
N GLU A 50 -23.28 3.96 8.77
CA GLU A 50 -24.09 3.23 9.73
C GLU A 50 -23.19 2.42 10.66
N GLN A 51 -23.49 2.47 11.96
CA GLN A 51 -22.88 1.58 12.94
C GLN A 51 -23.71 0.30 13.02
N MET A 52 -23.05 -0.83 12.98
CA MET A 52 -23.66 -2.14 13.01
C MET A 52 -23.14 -2.93 14.21
N ARG A 53 -23.99 -3.80 14.74
CA ARG A 53 -23.61 -4.84 15.67
C ARG A 53 -24.08 -6.17 15.10
N ARG A 54 -23.12 -7.02 14.69
CA ARG A 54 -23.41 -8.28 14.04
C ARG A 54 -22.34 -9.32 14.36
N VAL A 55 -22.73 -10.60 14.39
CA VAL A 55 -21.79 -11.73 14.39
C VAL A 55 -21.79 -12.34 12.99
N TRP A 56 -20.61 -12.44 12.42
CA TRP A 56 -20.37 -13.06 11.12
C TRP A 56 -19.96 -14.51 11.31
N GLY A 57 -20.54 -15.42 10.52
CA GLY A 57 -20.19 -16.83 10.59
C GLY A 57 -20.64 -17.51 11.88
N GLU A 58 -21.85 -17.19 12.39
CA GLU A 58 -22.38 -17.75 13.65
C GLU A 58 -22.53 -19.27 13.58
N ASP A 59 -23.07 -19.79 12.46
CA ASP A 59 -23.25 -21.24 12.25
C ASP A 59 -22.00 -21.94 11.78
N GLN A 60 -21.24 -21.28 10.92
CA GLN A 60 -19.92 -21.72 10.44
C GLN A 60 -19.09 -20.51 10.00
N PRO A 61 -17.75 -20.55 10.21
CA PRO A 61 -16.88 -19.43 9.87
C PRO A 61 -17.03 -18.98 8.42
N MET A 62 -17.00 -17.66 8.20
CA MET A 62 -17.02 -17.05 6.87
C MET A 62 -15.63 -16.50 6.53
N ALA A 63 -15.25 -16.56 5.26
CA ALA A 63 -14.03 -15.89 4.80
C ALA A 63 -14.21 -14.36 4.83
N ASP A 64 -13.12 -13.64 5.11
CA ASP A 64 -13.15 -12.17 5.13
C ASP A 64 -13.66 -11.58 3.81
N LEU A 65 -13.33 -12.19 2.67
CA LEU A 65 -13.81 -11.79 1.35
C LEU A 65 -15.33 -11.95 1.20
N ASP A 66 -15.92 -13.00 1.77
CA ASP A 66 -17.36 -13.19 1.71
C ASP A 66 -18.08 -12.13 2.54
N ILE A 67 -17.53 -11.80 3.71
CA ILE A 67 -18.03 -10.71 4.56
C ILE A 67 -17.92 -9.37 3.82
N LEU A 68 -16.76 -9.10 3.20
CA LEU A 68 -16.56 -7.91 2.38
C LEU A 68 -17.61 -7.82 1.27
N ASN A 69 -17.80 -8.88 0.49
CA ASN A 69 -18.78 -8.91 -0.60
C ASN A 69 -20.20 -8.58 -0.11
N GLU A 70 -20.61 -9.12 1.05
CA GLU A 70 -21.91 -8.82 1.62
C GLU A 70 -22.03 -7.34 2.03
N LEU A 71 -20.99 -6.77 2.66
CA LEU A 71 -21.00 -5.39 3.10
C LEU A 71 -20.98 -4.39 1.94
N VAL A 72 -20.18 -4.63 0.89
CA VAL A 72 -20.03 -3.68 -0.22
C VAL A 72 -21.18 -3.74 -1.21
N SER A 73 -21.86 -4.90 -1.33
CA SER A 73 -23.04 -5.06 -2.19
C SER A 73 -24.19 -4.11 -1.82
N ALA A 74 -24.27 -3.70 -0.54
CA ALA A 74 -25.28 -2.77 -0.04
C ALA A 74 -25.07 -1.31 -0.53
N VAL A 75 -23.90 -0.97 -1.10
CA VAL A 75 -23.50 0.39 -1.48
C VAL A 75 -23.02 0.50 -2.93
N ASP A 76 -23.41 -0.44 -3.79
CA ASP A 76 -23.05 -0.51 -5.22
C ASP A 76 -21.52 -0.53 -5.47
N ILE A 77 -20.76 -1.13 -4.56
CA ILE A 77 -19.33 -1.40 -4.73
C ILE A 77 -19.15 -2.91 -4.94
N SER A 78 -18.24 -3.30 -5.80
CA SER A 78 -17.87 -4.70 -6.03
C SER A 78 -16.44 -4.99 -5.58
N ALA A 79 -16.19 -6.22 -5.11
CA ALA A 79 -14.82 -6.62 -4.86
C ALA A 79 -14.02 -6.72 -6.18
N ASP A 80 -12.77 -6.27 -6.15
CA ASP A 80 -11.82 -6.50 -7.24
C ASP A 80 -11.59 -8.03 -7.38
N PRO A 81 -11.63 -8.59 -8.61
CA PRO A 81 -11.43 -10.03 -8.83
C PRO A 81 -10.10 -10.59 -8.33
N LEU A 82 -9.10 -9.73 -8.11
CA LEU A 82 -7.79 -10.10 -7.56
C LEU A 82 -7.71 -10.03 -6.03
N SER A 83 -8.84 -9.78 -5.34
CA SER A 83 -8.89 -9.76 -3.89
C SER A 83 -8.62 -11.14 -3.30
N GLY A 84 -7.91 -11.17 -2.17
CA GLY A 84 -7.61 -12.39 -1.41
C GLY A 84 -8.78 -12.83 -0.55
N SER A 85 -8.88 -14.12 -0.24
CA SER A 85 -9.95 -14.68 0.59
C SER A 85 -9.93 -14.20 2.04
N GLY A 86 -8.75 -13.82 2.55
CA GLY A 86 -8.54 -13.54 3.97
C GLY A 86 -8.66 -14.78 4.83
N GLN A 87 -8.96 -14.57 6.12
CA GLN A 87 -9.09 -15.63 7.12
C GLN A 87 -10.53 -16.11 7.22
N SER A 88 -10.72 -17.35 7.70
CA SER A 88 -12.01 -17.97 7.96
C SER A 88 -11.97 -18.92 9.15
N SER A 89 -11.17 -18.62 10.18
CA SER A 89 -10.87 -19.56 11.27
C SER A 89 -11.91 -19.59 12.38
N ARG A 90 -12.73 -18.54 12.53
CA ARG A 90 -13.78 -18.44 13.55
C ARG A 90 -14.90 -17.47 13.17
N SER A 91 -15.96 -17.44 13.95
CA SER A 91 -16.96 -16.37 13.88
C SER A 91 -16.36 -15.05 14.37
N LEU A 92 -16.78 -13.95 13.74
CA LEU A 92 -16.25 -12.61 14.01
C LEU A 92 -17.36 -11.68 14.50
N SER A 93 -17.10 -10.95 15.57
CA SER A 93 -18.01 -9.91 16.05
C SER A 93 -17.63 -8.57 15.44
N GLN A 94 -18.61 -7.94 14.78
CA GLN A 94 -18.50 -6.57 14.30
C GLN A 94 -19.20 -5.63 15.27
N GLU A 95 -18.48 -4.61 15.74
CA GLU A 95 -19.04 -3.51 16.51
C GLU A 95 -18.47 -2.19 15.92
N GLY A 96 -19.33 -1.36 15.32
CA GLY A 96 -18.94 -0.15 14.63
C GLY A 96 -19.33 -0.12 13.15
N THR A 97 -18.69 0.72 12.37
CA THR A 97 -19.03 0.85 10.94
C THR A 97 -18.38 -0.25 10.09
N PRO A 98 -19.01 -0.66 8.97
CA PRO A 98 -18.43 -1.62 8.04
C PRO A 98 -16.99 -1.28 7.62
N ILE A 99 -16.70 -0.01 7.32
CA ILE A 99 -15.35 0.39 6.91
C ILE A 99 -14.30 0.20 8.02
N GLN A 100 -14.66 0.45 9.29
CA GLN A 100 -13.76 0.20 10.42
C GLN A 100 -13.45 -1.28 10.55
N PHE A 101 -14.50 -2.12 10.52
CA PHE A 101 -14.35 -3.56 10.57
C PHE A 101 -13.48 -4.11 9.43
N LEU A 102 -13.72 -3.68 8.18
CA LEU A 102 -12.93 -4.11 7.02
C LEU A 102 -11.46 -3.69 7.13
N ARG A 103 -11.17 -2.49 7.66
CA ARG A 103 -9.80 -2.04 7.93
C ARG A 103 -9.10 -2.90 8.99
N GLU A 104 -9.82 -3.28 10.04
CA GLU A 104 -9.28 -4.20 11.06
C GLU A 104 -8.99 -5.58 10.48
N ARG A 105 -9.88 -6.11 9.61
CA ARG A 105 -9.66 -7.38 8.93
C ARG A 105 -8.50 -7.30 7.92
N ALA A 106 -8.39 -6.22 7.15
CA ALA A 106 -7.26 -5.97 6.26
C ALA A 106 -5.94 -6.00 7.06
N LYS A 107 -5.88 -5.25 8.17
CA LYS A 107 -4.71 -5.23 9.04
C LYS A 107 -4.36 -6.61 9.62
N ALA A 108 -5.36 -7.38 10.05
CA ALA A 108 -5.17 -8.73 10.60
C ALA A 108 -4.61 -9.72 9.58
N ASN A 109 -4.88 -9.51 8.28
CA ASN A 109 -4.36 -10.31 7.17
C ASN A 109 -3.05 -9.75 6.57
N GLY A 110 -2.62 -8.54 6.92
CA GLY A 110 -1.55 -7.84 6.21
C GLY A 110 -1.97 -7.37 4.82
N TYR A 111 -3.25 -7.11 4.63
CA TYR A 111 -3.87 -6.75 3.35
C TYR A 111 -4.04 -5.25 3.20
N GLU A 112 -4.04 -4.81 1.94
CA GLU A 112 -4.48 -3.48 1.52
C GLU A 112 -6.01 -3.45 1.39
N LEU A 113 -6.60 -2.28 1.64
CA LEU A 113 -8.02 -2.00 1.38
C LEU A 113 -8.10 -0.72 0.54
N ILE A 114 -8.23 -0.88 -0.78
CA ILE A 114 -8.14 0.22 -1.75
C ILE A 114 -9.45 0.35 -2.52
N PHE A 115 -10.10 1.51 -2.42
CA PHE A 115 -11.31 1.83 -3.18
C PHE A 115 -10.96 2.62 -4.43
N ARG A 116 -11.47 2.19 -5.57
CA ARG A 116 -11.25 2.86 -6.84
C ARG A 116 -12.34 2.54 -7.85
N GLU A 117 -12.97 3.56 -8.43
CA GLU A 117 -13.92 3.47 -9.53
C GLU A 117 -15.02 2.40 -9.34
N GLY A 118 -15.62 2.35 -8.16
CA GLY A 118 -16.70 1.42 -7.81
C GLY A 118 -16.22 0.01 -7.45
N GLN A 119 -14.92 -0.19 -7.31
CA GLN A 119 -14.34 -1.45 -6.86
C GLN A 119 -13.56 -1.27 -5.56
N VAL A 120 -13.45 -2.36 -4.79
CA VAL A 120 -12.58 -2.45 -3.63
C VAL A 120 -11.64 -3.63 -3.78
N TYR A 121 -10.34 -3.35 -3.70
CA TYR A 121 -9.32 -4.37 -3.55
C TYR A 121 -9.11 -4.67 -2.07
N PHE A 122 -9.12 -5.95 -1.74
CA PHE A 122 -8.81 -6.47 -0.41
C PHE A 122 -7.83 -7.63 -0.58
N GLY A 123 -6.56 -7.40 -0.35
CA GLY A 123 -5.53 -8.41 -0.62
C GLY A 123 -4.13 -7.94 -0.26
N PRO A 124 -3.11 -8.82 -0.41
CA PRO A 124 -1.71 -8.45 -0.18
C PRO A 124 -1.26 -7.33 -1.12
N LYS A 125 -0.11 -6.71 -0.85
CA LYS A 125 0.48 -5.72 -1.75
C LYS A 125 0.70 -6.31 -3.15
N ARG A 126 0.29 -5.60 -4.19
CA ARG A 126 0.46 -6.05 -5.59
C ARG A 126 1.90 -5.80 -6.04
N LEU A 127 2.77 -6.80 -5.88
CA LEU A 127 4.19 -6.71 -6.20
C LEU A 127 4.57 -7.36 -7.54
N ASP A 128 3.61 -7.91 -8.26
CA ASP A 128 3.75 -8.61 -9.54
C ASP A 128 3.01 -7.93 -10.70
N GLY A 129 2.42 -6.76 -10.43
CA GLY A 129 1.68 -5.97 -11.42
C GLY A 129 2.58 -5.23 -12.42
N GLU A 130 1.98 -4.69 -13.47
CA GLU A 130 2.65 -3.77 -14.39
C GLU A 130 3.00 -2.46 -13.69
N ALA A 131 4.23 -1.97 -13.90
CA ALA A 131 4.67 -0.72 -13.32
C ALA A 131 4.05 0.48 -14.03
N GLN A 132 3.71 1.51 -13.26
CA GLN A 132 3.28 2.81 -13.75
C GLN A 132 4.42 3.52 -14.49
N ALA A 133 4.13 4.66 -15.13
CA ALA A 133 5.12 5.47 -15.83
C ALA A 133 6.35 5.75 -14.95
N PRO A 134 7.59 5.65 -15.48
CA PRO A 134 8.80 5.69 -14.67
C PRO A 134 9.07 7.07 -14.07
N ILE A 135 9.64 7.07 -12.87
CA ILE A 135 10.17 8.25 -12.20
C ILE A 135 11.65 8.38 -12.55
N LEU A 136 12.02 9.52 -13.12
CA LEU A 136 13.38 9.81 -13.58
C LEU A 136 14.04 10.88 -12.70
N VAL A 137 15.04 10.49 -11.89
CA VAL A 137 15.66 11.37 -10.89
C VAL A 137 16.77 12.21 -11.48
N TYR A 138 17.69 11.63 -12.26
CA TYR A 138 18.84 12.34 -12.87
C TYR A 138 18.96 12.01 -14.37
N ALA A 139 17.90 12.27 -15.11
CA ALA A 139 17.81 11.98 -16.55
C ALA A 139 18.06 13.21 -17.44
N GLY A 140 18.78 14.22 -16.96
CA GLY A 140 19.04 15.46 -17.68
C GLY A 140 17.75 16.22 -17.98
N LYS A 141 17.45 16.48 -19.26
CA LYS A 141 16.23 17.19 -19.68
C LYS A 141 14.92 16.39 -19.47
N ASP A 142 15.04 15.08 -19.31
CA ASP A 142 13.90 14.19 -19.15
C ASP A 142 13.60 13.91 -17.65
N THR A 143 14.32 14.54 -16.74
CA THR A 143 14.10 14.48 -15.30
C THR A 143 12.70 15.00 -14.96
N ASN A 144 11.86 14.15 -14.36
CA ASN A 144 10.48 14.47 -13.93
C ASN A 144 10.33 14.54 -12.41
N CYS A 145 11.36 14.16 -11.66
CA CYS A 145 11.41 14.17 -10.21
C CYS A 145 12.23 15.35 -9.71
N ARG A 146 11.64 16.25 -8.94
CA ARG A 146 12.29 17.46 -8.40
C ARG A 146 13.25 17.15 -7.27
N ASN A 147 12.90 16.21 -6.43
CA ASN A 147 13.72 15.70 -5.33
C ASN A 147 13.35 14.24 -5.04
N PHE A 148 14.32 13.49 -4.55
CA PHE A 148 14.14 12.12 -4.12
C PHE A 148 15.06 11.82 -2.94
N THR A 149 14.51 11.30 -1.86
CA THR A 149 15.24 10.94 -0.64
C THR A 149 14.96 9.49 -0.30
N MET A 150 16.01 8.76 0.10
CA MET A 150 15.90 7.36 0.53
C MET A 150 16.38 7.19 1.97
N ALA A 151 15.67 6.36 2.71
CA ALA A 151 16.07 5.85 4.01
C ALA A 151 16.13 4.32 3.96
N ASP A 152 17.15 3.76 4.61
CA ASP A 152 17.32 2.32 4.79
C ASP A 152 17.22 2.02 6.30
N ALA A 153 16.15 1.34 6.72
CA ALA A 153 15.82 1.10 8.12
C ALA A 153 16.26 -0.30 8.53
N ALA A 154 17.47 -0.42 9.08
CA ALA A 154 18.02 -1.68 9.57
C ALA A 154 17.50 -2.13 10.96
N ASP A 155 16.76 -1.27 11.67
CA ASP A 155 16.22 -1.50 13.00
C ASP A 155 14.89 -2.26 13.05
N THR A 156 14.29 -2.53 11.88
CA THR A 156 13.06 -3.31 11.76
C THR A 156 13.33 -4.82 11.78
N PRO A 157 12.34 -5.67 12.17
CA PRO A 157 12.57 -7.10 12.32
C PRO A 157 12.87 -7.80 10.99
N ASP A 158 13.78 -8.76 11.03
CA ASP A 158 14.04 -9.73 9.97
C ASP A 158 13.18 -10.99 10.15
N GLN A 159 12.76 -11.25 11.39
CA GLN A 159 11.95 -12.38 11.78
C GLN A 159 10.95 -11.99 12.85
N VAL A 160 9.80 -12.64 12.84
CA VAL A 160 8.83 -12.55 13.93
C VAL A 160 8.60 -13.92 14.54
N ARG A 161 8.63 -14.02 15.87
CA ARG A 161 8.28 -15.22 16.63
C ARG A 161 6.93 -15.06 17.27
N ALA A 162 6.05 -16.03 17.07
CA ALA A 162 4.78 -16.11 17.74
C ALA A 162 4.78 -17.28 18.73
N ASP A 163 4.38 -16.99 19.97
CA ASP A 163 4.20 -18.02 21.00
C ASP A 163 2.78 -18.59 20.86
N LEU A 164 2.66 -19.88 20.56
CA LEU A 164 1.39 -20.58 20.47
C LEU A 164 0.94 -21.04 21.87
N ALA A 165 -0.37 -21.16 22.07
CA ALA A 165 -0.88 -21.71 23.32
C ALA A 165 -0.36 -23.16 23.52
N PRO A 166 0.05 -23.55 24.75
CA PRO A 166 0.48 -24.93 24.97
C PRO A 166 -0.71 -25.87 24.75
N ARG A 167 -0.46 -26.99 24.05
CA ARG A 167 -1.48 -28.01 23.77
C ARG A 167 -1.92 -28.79 25.01
N GLU A 168 -1.02 -28.87 26.00
CA GLU A 168 -1.26 -29.55 27.27
C GLU A 168 -0.87 -28.64 28.43
N GLU A 169 -1.62 -28.73 29.51
CA GLU A 169 -1.33 -27.94 30.72
C GLU A 169 0.07 -28.29 31.29
N GLY A 170 0.91 -27.28 31.45
CA GLY A 170 2.29 -27.45 31.94
C GLY A 170 3.33 -27.74 30.85
N SER A 171 2.93 -27.90 29.57
CA SER A 171 3.88 -28.01 28.45
C SER A 171 4.46 -26.64 28.07
N THR A 172 5.67 -26.65 27.50
CA THR A 172 6.27 -25.42 26.96
C THR A 172 5.46 -24.96 25.74
N PRO A 173 5.12 -23.66 25.62
CA PRO A 173 4.45 -23.14 24.44
C PRO A 173 5.26 -23.46 23.16
N GLU A 174 4.58 -23.94 22.15
CA GLU A 174 5.18 -24.08 20.81
C GLU A 174 5.46 -22.68 20.26
N GLN A 175 6.60 -22.50 19.62
CA GLN A 175 6.97 -21.24 18.97
C GLN A 175 7.05 -21.45 17.48
N ILE A 176 6.43 -20.57 16.72
CA ILE A 176 6.65 -20.45 15.28
C ILE A 176 7.53 -19.24 15.00
N THR A 177 8.40 -19.36 14.01
CA THR A 177 9.20 -18.26 13.49
C THR A 177 8.81 -18.05 12.03
N VAL A 178 8.42 -16.82 11.70
CA VAL A 178 8.09 -16.41 10.34
C VAL A 178 9.14 -15.44 9.81
N THR A 179 9.40 -15.53 8.52
CA THR A 179 10.29 -14.66 7.75
C THR A 179 9.50 -14.00 6.63
N PRO A 180 10.00 -12.93 6.01
CA PRO A 180 9.33 -12.29 4.89
C PRO A 180 8.96 -13.28 3.79
N GLY A 181 7.69 -13.26 3.37
CA GLY A 181 7.13 -14.15 2.34
C GLY A 181 6.78 -13.44 1.03
N GLU A 182 6.79 -12.12 1.00
CA GLU A 182 6.44 -11.33 -0.18
C GLU A 182 7.51 -11.41 -1.28
N PRO A 183 7.11 -11.32 -2.56
CA PRO A 183 8.06 -11.24 -3.67
C PRO A 183 9.05 -10.09 -3.52
N MET A 184 10.31 -10.35 -3.84
CA MET A 184 11.35 -9.32 -3.80
C MET A 184 11.25 -8.38 -5.01
N LEU A 185 11.29 -7.07 -4.76
CA LEU A 185 11.36 -6.02 -5.78
C LEU A 185 12.79 -5.74 -6.27
N GLY A 186 13.71 -6.63 -6.04
CA GLY A 186 15.13 -6.55 -6.43
C GLY A 186 15.81 -7.91 -6.35
N THR A 187 17.13 -7.92 -6.48
CA THR A 187 17.94 -9.15 -6.52
C THR A 187 18.43 -9.62 -5.15
N THR A 188 18.54 -8.69 -4.17
CA THR A 188 19.06 -8.97 -2.84
C THR A 188 18.09 -8.45 -1.79
N ALA A 189 17.63 -9.30 -0.87
CA ALA A 189 16.71 -8.90 0.19
C ALA A 189 17.32 -7.76 1.03
N ALA A 190 16.53 -6.73 1.33
CA ALA A 190 16.98 -5.58 2.13
C ALA A 190 17.50 -6.01 3.52
N ALA A 191 16.91 -7.04 4.11
CA ALA A 191 17.36 -7.63 5.38
C ALA A 191 18.78 -8.21 5.31
N ALA A 192 19.22 -8.72 4.15
CA ALA A 192 20.56 -9.29 3.96
C ALA A 192 21.67 -8.22 3.89
N GLU A 193 21.30 -6.99 3.51
CA GLU A 193 22.22 -5.86 3.41
C GLU A 193 22.17 -4.91 4.62
N GLY A 194 21.27 -5.18 5.57
CA GLY A 194 21.14 -4.40 6.80
C GLY A 194 22.43 -4.33 7.61
N ALA A 195 22.41 -3.62 8.73
CA ALA A 195 23.59 -3.47 9.57
C ALA A 195 24.25 -4.84 9.78
N ASP A 196 25.55 -4.95 9.43
CA ASP A 196 26.35 -6.18 9.53
C ASP A 196 26.58 -6.57 11.00
N LEU A 197 25.48 -6.85 11.70
CA LEU A 197 25.47 -7.22 13.11
C LEU A 197 25.59 -8.74 13.33
N GLY A 198 25.61 -9.53 12.24
CA GLY A 198 25.80 -10.99 12.29
C GLY A 198 24.62 -11.77 12.88
N THR A 199 23.56 -11.10 13.35
CA THR A 199 22.35 -11.74 13.90
C THR A 199 21.10 -11.03 13.43
N PRO A 200 20.01 -11.78 13.07
CA PRO A 200 18.76 -11.18 12.65
C PRO A 200 18.08 -10.43 13.82
N SER A 201 17.41 -9.32 13.49
CA SER A 201 16.49 -8.67 14.41
C SER A 201 15.22 -9.52 14.53
N VAL A 202 14.86 -9.92 15.76
CA VAL A 202 13.72 -10.81 16.02
C VAL A 202 12.73 -10.16 16.96
N TRP A 203 11.51 -9.93 16.45
CA TRP A 203 10.41 -9.46 17.29
C TRP A 203 9.55 -10.64 17.76
N ARG A 204 8.81 -10.43 18.85
CA ARG A 204 7.91 -11.44 19.42
C ARG A 204 6.49 -10.91 19.47
N VAL A 205 5.53 -11.76 19.10
CA VAL A 205 4.10 -11.49 19.25
C VAL A 205 3.48 -12.53 20.16
N GLY A 206 2.75 -12.05 21.17
CA GLY A 206 1.92 -12.87 22.05
C GLY A 206 0.50 -13.02 21.54
N ALA A 207 -0.33 -13.79 22.26
CA ALA A 207 -1.75 -13.92 21.96
C ALA A 207 -2.49 -12.60 22.24
N GLU A 208 -3.45 -12.27 21.40
CA GLU A 208 -4.40 -11.17 21.58
C GLU A 208 -5.83 -11.72 21.70
N GLY A 209 -6.43 -11.53 22.87
CA GLY A 209 -7.78 -12.00 23.13
C GLY A 209 -7.95 -13.52 22.93
N ASP A 210 -9.00 -13.89 22.19
CA ASP A 210 -9.38 -15.25 21.82
C ASP A 210 -8.85 -15.67 20.42
N GLU A 211 -7.79 -15.03 19.95
CA GLU A 211 -7.13 -15.26 18.66
C GLU A 211 -6.75 -16.73 18.50
N THR A 212 -7.08 -17.31 17.34
CA THR A 212 -6.68 -18.68 16.98
C THR A 212 -5.19 -18.74 16.64
N THR A 213 -4.65 -19.95 16.54
CA THR A 213 -3.27 -20.17 16.08
C THR A 213 -3.05 -19.65 14.66
N GLU A 214 -4.02 -19.88 13.78
CA GLU A 214 -4.00 -19.41 12.38
C GLU A 214 -3.98 -17.89 12.31
N GLU A 215 -4.84 -17.21 13.08
CA GLU A 215 -4.90 -15.75 13.14
C GLU A 215 -3.60 -15.15 13.66
N ARG A 216 -3.00 -15.75 14.70
CA ARG A 216 -1.72 -15.31 15.25
C ARG A 216 -0.58 -15.51 14.26
N THR A 217 -0.58 -16.62 13.54
CA THR A 217 0.40 -16.89 12.49
C THR A 217 0.27 -15.88 11.36
N ALA A 218 -0.93 -15.61 10.89
CA ALA A 218 -1.20 -14.62 9.85
C ALA A 218 -0.79 -13.20 10.30
N ARG A 219 -1.08 -12.83 11.55
CA ARG A 219 -0.66 -11.54 12.11
C ARG A 219 0.87 -11.44 12.26
N ALA A 220 1.55 -12.50 12.64
CA ALA A 220 3.01 -12.55 12.69
C ALA A 220 3.61 -12.42 11.27
N GLN A 221 3.02 -13.09 10.27
CA GLN A 221 3.42 -12.97 8.88
C GLN A 221 3.17 -11.55 8.35
N ALA A 222 2.00 -10.98 8.56
CA ALA A 222 1.66 -9.61 8.18
C ALA A 222 2.68 -8.59 8.74
N LEU A 223 3.08 -8.78 10.00
CA LEU A 223 4.05 -7.91 10.66
C LEU A 223 5.45 -8.01 10.03
N VAL A 224 5.95 -9.22 9.76
CA VAL A 224 7.27 -9.38 9.15
C VAL A 224 7.29 -8.92 7.71
N ASP A 225 6.22 -9.15 6.94
CA ASP A 225 6.10 -8.72 5.55
C ASP A 225 6.06 -7.19 5.44
N GLU A 226 5.30 -6.50 6.31
CA GLU A 226 5.28 -5.03 6.35
C GLU A 226 6.66 -4.45 6.68
N HIS A 227 7.39 -5.06 7.61
CA HIS A 227 8.71 -4.62 8.02
C HIS A 227 9.85 -5.09 7.10
N ALA A 228 9.57 -5.97 6.13
CA ALA A 228 10.51 -6.33 5.09
C ALA A 228 10.79 -5.17 4.12
N PHE A 229 9.87 -4.20 4.02
CA PHE A 229 10.04 -2.97 3.24
C PHE A 229 10.93 -1.97 3.97
N LYS A 230 12.21 -2.32 4.13
CA LYS A 230 13.22 -1.53 4.85
C LYS A 230 13.69 -0.29 4.09
N LEU A 231 13.59 -0.31 2.76
CA LEU A 231 13.91 0.82 1.90
C LEU A 231 12.64 1.67 1.72
N ARG A 232 12.67 2.88 2.27
CA ARG A 232 11.57 3.84 2.15
C ARG A 232 12.06 5.11 1.50
N GLY A 233 11.37 5.52 0.44
CA GLY A 233 11.69 6.72 -0.31
C GLY A 233 10.55 7.71 -0.34
N SER A 234 10.89 8.97 -0.51
CA SER A 234 9.92 10.04 -0.74
C SER A 234 10.47 11.03 -1.74
N GLY A 235 9.58 11.67 -2.48
CA GLY A 235 9.96 12.67 -3.46
C GLY A 235 8.80 13.49 -3.96
N GLU A 236 9.12 14.40 -4.87
CA GLU A 236 8.15 15.28 -5.53
C GLU A 236 8.33 15.22 -7.04
N LEU A 237 7.25 14.91 -7.76
CA LEU A 237 7.19 14.97 -9.22
C LEU A 237 6.69 16.34 -9.69
N ASP A 238 7.24 16.80 -10.79
CA ASP A 238 6.59 17.78 -11.63
C ASP A 238 5.50 17.08 -12.44
N GLY A 239 4.24 17.29 -12.10
CA GLY A 239 3.13 16.59 -12.71
C GLY A 239 2.98 16.87 -14.21
N SER A 240 3.39 18.06 -14.65
CA SER A 240 3.34 18.44 -16.08
C SER A 240 4.42 17.73 -16.90
N ILE A 241 5.61 17.50 -16.32
CA ILE A 241 6.71 16.78 -16.98
C ILE A 241 6.48 15.27 -16.88
N TYR A 242 6.02 14.78 -15.74
CA TYR A 242 5.67 13.36 -15.56
C TYR A 242 4.54 12.91 -16.48
N GLY A 243 3.55 13.78 -16.71
CA GLY A 243 2.48 13.59 -17.70
C GLY A 243 1.47 12.50 -17.35
N HIS A 244 1.50 11.97 -16.14
CA HIS A 244 0.62 10.92 -15.62
C HIS A 244 0.19 11.20 -14.18
N VAL A 245 -0.84 10.51 -13.71
CA VAL A 245 -1.23 10.45 -12.31
C VAL A 245 -0.56 9.24 -11.66
N LEU A 246 0.34 9.47 -10.71
CA LEU A 246 0.89 8.40 -9.89
C LEU A 246 -0.17 7.97 -8.86
N LEU A 247 -0.48 6.69 -8.81
CA LEU A 247 -1.52 6.14 -7.93
C LEU A 247 -0.90 5.21 -6.87
N PRO A 248 -1.35 5.28 -5.60
CA PRO A 248 -0.94 4.34 -4.57
C PRO A 248 -1.47 2.93 -4.84
N GLY A 249 -0.85 1.92 -4.24
CA GLY A 249 -1.27 0.52 -4.38
C GLY A 249 -0.78 -0.19 -5.64
N GLY A 250 0.19 0.39 -6.35
CA GLY A 250 0.82 -0.19 -7.54
C GLY A 250 2.32 -0.03 -7.55
N LEU A 251 2.96 -0.57 -8.57
CA LEU A 251 4.41 -0.48 -8.77
C LEU A 251 4.79 0.75 -9.59
N VAL A 252 5.98 1.27 -9.33
CA VAL A 252 6.63 2.30 -10.15
C VAL A 252 8.12 2.00 -10.26
N SER A 253 8.71 2.23 -11.44
CA SER A 253 10.16 2.18 -11.62
C SER A 253 10.77 3.54 -11.29
N ILE A 254 11.84 3.56 -10.50
CA ILE A 254 12.64 4.77 -10.21
C ILE A 254 14.02 4.58 -10.81
N ASP A 255 14.37 5.48 -11.73
CA ASP A 255 15.64 5.45 -12.44
C ASP A 255 16.50 6.69 -12.12
N GLY A 256 17.83 6.52 -12.08
CA GLY A 256 18.79 7.57 -11.83
C GLY A 256 19.49 7.56 -10.46
N PRO A 257 18.94 7.01 -9.35
CA PRO A 257 19.65 7.05 -8.07
C PRO A 257 20.75 5.98 -7.93
N GLY A 258 21.16 5.33 -9.02
CA GLY A 258 22.22 4.31 -9.06
C GLY A 258 21.70 2.88 -8.78
N SER A 259 22.54 1.87 -9.01
CA SER A 259 22.18 0.44 -9.00
C SER A 259 21.63 -0.07 -7.66
N ARG A 260 21.99 0.54 -6.53
CA ARG A 260 21.47 0.15 -5.22
C ARG A 260 20.01 0.56 -5.04
N TYR A 261 19.66 1.78 -5.45
CA TYR A 261 18.36 2.40 -5.20
C TYR A 261 17.51 2.57 -6.46
N GLY A 262 18.04 2.23 -7.65
CA GLY A 262 17.27 2.14 -8.87
C GLY A 262 16.43 0.85 -8.94
N GLY A 263 15.30 0.87 -9.63
CA GLY A 263 14.45 -0.30 -9.85
C GLY A 263 13.00 -0.12 -9.41
N LEU A 264 12.30 -1.23 -9.16
CA LEU A 264 10.88 -1.25 -8.82
C LEU A 264 10.63 -0.89 -7.36
N TYR A 265 9.59 -0.10 -7.13
CA TYR A 265 9.08 0.31 -5.83
C TYR A 265 7.56 0.13 -5.77
N TYR A 266 7.05 -0.20 -4.60
CA TYR A 266 5.62 -0.11 -4.30
C TYR A 266 5.27 1.32 -3.89
N VAL A 267 4.21 1.89 -4.47
CA VAL A 267 3.73 3.23 -4.14
C VAL A 267 2.80 3.15 -2.95
N ASP A 268 3.26 3.65 -1.81
CA ASP A 268 2.52 3.63 -0.55
C ASP A 268 1.52 4.77 -0.47
N LYS A 269 1.95 5.99 -0.85
CA LYS A 269 1.14 7.20 -0.72
C LYS A 269 1.47 8.20 -1.79
N VAL A 270 0.44 8.92 -2.25
CA VAL A 270 0.60 10.07 -3.16
C VAL A 270 -0.30 11.21 -2.71
N ALA A 271 0.25 12.42 -2.68
CA ALA A 271 -0.49 13.65 -2.49
C ALA A 271 -0.42 14.51 -3.75
N HIS A 272 -1.57 14.84 -4.32
CA HIS A 272 -1.70 15.64 -5.52
C HIS A 272 -2.02 17.10 -5.13
N ALA A 273 -1.25 18.04 -5.66
CA ALA A 273 -1.47 19.46 -5.43
C ALA A 273 -1.59 20.22 -6.77
N PHE A 274 -2.71 20.89 -6.95
CA PHE A 274 -2.96 21.81 -8.07
C PHE A 274 -3.03 23.22 -7.53
N ASN A 275 -2.16 24.06 -8.00
CA ASN A 275 -2.09 25.46 -7.59
C ASN A 275 -1.71 26.34 -8.80
N PRO A 276 -1.73 27.69 -8.68
CA PRO A 276 -1.33 28.57 -9.79
C PRO A 276 0.09 28.36 -10.32
N GLU A 277 0.97 27.70 -9.54
CA GLU A 277 2.35 27.40 -9.90
C GLU A 277 2.47 26.11 -10.70
N GLY A 278 1.42 25.29 -10.73
CA GLY A 278 1.36 24.05 -11.49
C GLY A 278 0.78 22.87 -10.74
N TYR A 279 1.00 21.68 -11.29
CA TYR A 279 0.61 20.40 -10.72
C TYR A 279 1.84 19.67 -10.18
N THR A 280 1.79 19.29 -8.91
CA THR A 280 2.82 18.50 -8.25
C THR A 280 2.25 17.26 -7.60
N GLN A 281 3.06 16.20 -7.50
CA GLN A 281 2.71 14.95 -6.85
C GLN A 281 3.82 14.60 -5.85
N THR A 282 3.53 14.70 -4.56
CA THR A 282 4.43 14.22 -3.51
C THR A 282 4.13 12.77 -3.23
N PHE A 283 5.14 11.91 -3.28
CA PHE A 283 4.96 10.47 -3.16
C PHE A 283 5.83 9.87 -2.06
N GLU A 284 5.34 8.77 -1.49
CA GLU A 284 6.07 7.86 -0.63
C GLU A 284 6.09 6.48 -1.28
N VAL A 285 7.25 5.87 -1.31
CA VAL A 285 7.48 4.55 -1.92
C VAL A 285 8.28 3.65 -0.99
N MET A 286 8.11 2.34 -1.15
CA MET A 286 8.83 1.37 -0.35
C MET A 286 9.30 0.18 -1.18
N ARG A 287 10.38 -0.48 -0.69
CA ARG A 287 11.00 -1.61 -1.35
C ARG A 287 11.59 -2.57 -0.33
N ASN A 288 11.46 -3.87 -0.61
CA ASN A 288 11.95 -4.95 0.26
C ASN A 288 13.27 -5.57 -0.19
N ALA A 289 13.88 -5.04 -1.24
CA ALA A 289 15.12 -5.57 -1.82
C ALA A 289 15.95 -4.45 -2.46
N THR A 290 17.26 -4.68 -2.62
CA THR A 290 18.20 -3.84 -3.36
C THR A 290 18.61 -4.52 -4.68
N GLY A 291 19.37 -3.80 -5.52
CA GLY A 291 19.82 -4.27 -6.83
C GLY A 291 18.73 -4.17 -7.91
N GLU A 292 19.12 -4.06 -9.15
CA GLU A 292 18.19 -4.01 -10.28
C GLU A 292 17.48 -5.35 -10.43
N SER A 293 16.16 -5.36 -10.46
CA SER A 293 15.38 -6.51 -10.94
C SER A 293 15.43 -6.52 -12.46
N ASP A 294 15.43 -7.71 -13.07
CA ASP A 294 15.30 -7.91 -14.53
C ASP A 294 13.92 -7.45 -15.07
N SER A 295 13.37 -6.37 -14.55
CA SER A 295 12.11 -5.81 -15.05
C SER A 295 12.31 -5.18 -16.42
N PRO A 296 11.35 -5.26 -17.33
CA PRO A 296 11.49 -4.77 -18.69
C PRO A 296 11.85 -3.30 -18.70
N SER A 297 13.14 -3.07 -18.92
CA SER A 297 13.83 -1.87 -19.37
C SER A 297 13.13 -0.53 -19.13
N SER A 298 13.60 0.22 -18.14
CA SER A 298 13.59 1.67 -18.29
C SER A 298 14.39 2.04 -19.57
N PRO A 299 14.04 3.11 -20.30
CA PRO A 299 14.78 3.55 -21.50
C PRO A 299 16.27 3.79 -21.24
N LEU A 300 16.65 4.11 -19.99
CA LEU A 300 18.03 4.38 -19.58
C LEU A 300 18.81 3.10 -19.29
N SER A 301 18.21 2.08 -18.69
CA SER A 301 18.86 0.78 -18.47
C SER A 301 19.08 0.04 -19.80
N ALA A 302 18.15 0.17 -20.75
CA ALA A 302 18.34 -0.34 -22.11
C ALA A 302 19.49 0.35 -22.84
N ALA A 303 19.70 1.66 -22.62
CA ALA A 303 20.83 2.40 -23.18
C ALA A 303 22.16 2.02 -22.53
N SER A 304 22.20 1.77 -21.21
CA SER A 304 23.41 1.35 -20.49
C SER A 304 23.85 -0.07 -20.85
N SER A 305 22.91 -1.01 -21.00
CA SER A 305 23.21 -2.37 -21.44
C SER A 305 23.66 -2.44 -22.91
N ALA A 306 23.16 -1.56 -23.77
CA ALA A 306 23.62 -1.43 -25.15
C ALA A 306 25.05 -0.86 -25.25
N LEU A 307 25.46 0.01 -24.32
CA LEU A 307 26.81 0.57 -24.25
C LEU A 307 27.83 -0.40 -23.63
N SER A 308 27.43 -1.22 -22.65
CA SER A 308 28.32 -2.24 -22.03
C SER A 308 28.61 -3.44 -22.93
N GLY A 309 27.84 -3.66 -23.99
CA GLY A 309 28.10 -4.68 -25.00
C GLY A 309 29.02 -4.22 -26.17
N LEU A 310 29.53 -2.99 -26.12
CA LEU A 310 30.36 -2.41 -27.15
C LEU A 310 31.88 -2.23 -26.75
N PHE A 311 32.25 -2.70 -25.54
CA PHE A 311 33.63 -2.68 -25.06
C PHE A 311 34.12 -4.07 -24.66
#